data_01f37cea63ad71c942e14e4f63c7cc1f
#
_entry.id   01f37cea63ad71c942e14e4f63c7cc1f
#
_cell.length_a   1.000
_cell.length_b   1.000
_cell.length_c   1.000
_cell.angle_alpha   90.00
_cell.angle_beta   90.00
_cell.angle_gamma   90.00
#
_symmetry.space_group_name_H-M   'P 1'
#
loop_
_entity.id
_entity.type
_entity.pdbx_description
1 polymer ?
#
loop_
_entity_poly.entity_id
_entity_poly.type
_entity_poly.pdbx_seq_one_letter_code
_entity_poly.pdbx_strand_id
1 'polypeptide(L)'
;MKEALLCRDTDKPNYFSDRPSFMKRIGIADTTFARVDMARAAISAIKKESSAEIIRYTVPGIKDLPVAAKKLLEEERCEIVMALGMPGAADKDKMCAHEASTGLIAAQLLTNRHIIEVFVHEDEAPDEPTLAHLARRRAEEHALNAVRLIYHPETLVRLAGTGQRQGYEDAGPIEGSLGGYSGH
;
A
#
# COMPACT_ATOMS: atom_id res chain seq x y z
N MET A 1 11.70 -56.22 1.29
CA MET A 1 12.07 -55.17 0.36
C MET A 1 10.83 -54.73 -0.36
N LYS A 2 10.27 -53.59 -0.04
CA LYS A 2 9.20 -52.91 -0.78
C LYS A 2 9.68 -51.46 -1.00
N GLU A 3 10.05 -51.19 -2.24
CA GLU A 3 10.38 -49.84 -2.71
C GLU A 3 9.14 -48.98 -2.66
N ALA A 4 9.22 -47.85 -1.94
CA ALA A 4 8.23 -46.81 -1.95
C ALA A 4 8.48 -45.94 -3.20
N LEU A 5 7.56 -46.04 -4.18
CA LEU A 5 7.51 -45.16 -5.33
C LEU A 5 7.19 -43.73 -4.82
N LEU A 6 8.18 -42.86 -4.87
CA LEU A 6 7.98 -41.41 -4.77
C LEU A 6 7.30 -40.92 -6.06
N CYS A 7 6.00 -40.69 -5.99
CA CYS A 7 5.25 -40.00 -7.04
C CYS A 7 5.72 -38.53 -7.05
N ARG A 8 6.53 -38.15 -8.02
CA ARG A 8 6.87 -36.74 -8.28
C ARG A 8 5.67 -36.10 -9.00
N ASP A 9 4.97 -35.27 -8.29
CA ASP A 9 3.86 -34.46 -8.79
C ASP A 9 4.45 -33.33 -9.66
N THR A 10 4.82 -33.65 -10.93
CA THR A 10 5.45 -32.72 -11.89
C THR A 10 4.49 -32.19 -12.93
N ASP A 11 3.18 -32.46 -12.81
CA ASP A 11 2.19 -32.08 -13.84
C ASP A 11 1.15 -31.06 -13.33
N LYS A 12 1.59 -30.01 -12.65
CA LYS A 12 0.76 -28.80 -12.58
C LYS A 12 1.11 -27.92 -13.76
N PRO A 13 0.14 -27.62 -14.65
CA PRO A 13 0.40 -26.69 -15.75
C PRO A 13 0.87 -25.36 -15.14
N ASN A 14 2.04 -24.92 -15.57
CA ASN A 14 2.64 -23.67 -15.15
C ASN A 14 1.88 -22.52 -15.82
N TYR A 15 0.71 -22.17 -15.29
CA TYR A 15 -0.17 -21.09 -15.77
C TYR A 15 0.48 -19.70 -15.71
N PHE A 16 1.75 -19.61 -15.31
CA PHE A 16 2.45 -18.35 -15.03
C PHE A 16 3.52 -17.98 -16.06
N SER A 17 3.72 -18.78 -17.14
CA SER A 17 4.82 -18.55 -18.10
C SER A 17 4.51 -17.54 -19.22
N ASP A 18 3.25 -17.16 -19.46
CA ASP A 18 2.84 -16.40 -20.65
C ASP A 18 2.40 -14.95 -20.37
N ARG A 19 2.83 -14.36 -19.25
CA ARG A 19 2.54 -12.94 -19.03
C ARG A 19 3.68 -12.08 -19.56
N PRO A 20 3.37 -11.03 -20.36
CA PRO A 20 4.41 -10.10 -20.77
C PRO A 20 5.08 -9.53 -19.52
N SER A 21 6.40 -9.60 -19.49
CA SER A 21 7.31 -9.20 -18.39
C SER A 21 7.20 -7.73 -17.96
N PHE A 22 6.21 -6.99 -18.47
CA PHE A 22 6.12 -5.53 -18.36
C PHE A 22 4.98 -5.01 -17.48
N MET A 23 4.00 -5.83 -17.09
CA MET A 23 2.84 -5.32 -16.35
C MET A 23 3.03 -5.56 -14.85
N LYS A 24 3.42 -4.52 -14.13
CA LYS A 24 3.53 -4.54 -12.66
C LYS A 24 2.15 -4.59 -12.01
N ARG A 25 2.07 -5.18 -10.82
CA ARG A 25 0.83 -5.32 -10.05
C ARG A 25 0.89 -4.50 -8.79
N ILE A 26 -0.20 -3.78 -8.52
CA ILE A 26 -0.41 -3.05 -7.27
C ILE A 26 -1.62 -3.68 -6.57
N GLY A 27 -1.42 -4.16 -5.35
CA GLY A 27 -2.47 -4.68 -4.50
C GLY A 27 -3.15 -3.54 -3.72
N ILE A 28 -4.46 -3.65 -3.53
CA ILE A 28 -5.25 -2.80 -2.63
C ILE A 28 -5.93 -3.70 -1.61
N ALA A 29 -5.50 -3.66 -0.37
CA ALA A 29 -6.18 -4.27 0.76
C ALA A 29 -7.03 -3.22 1.47
N ASP A 30 -8.33 -3.45 1.63
CA ASP A 30 -9.21 -2.49 2.29
C ASP A 30 -10.26 -3.17 3.16
N THR A 31 -11.08 -2.39 3.83
CA THR A 31 -12.05 -2.90 4.81
C THR A 31 -13.48 -2.53 4.48
N THR A 32 -14.43 -3.42 4.85
CA THR A 32 -15.85 -3.19 4.63
C THR A 32 -16.44 -2.11 5.55
N PHE A 33 -15.82 -1.84 6.70
CA PHE A 33 -16.33 -0.86 7.67
C PHE A 33 -15.92 0.58 7.37
N ALA A 34 -14.98 0.81 6.46
CA ALA A 34 -14.59 2.16 6.08
C ALA A 34 -15.77 2.94 5.51
N ARG A 35 -16.03 4.15 6.05
CA ARG A 35 -17.16 5.00 5.66
C ARG A 35 -16.91 5.77 4.35
N VAL A 36 -15.68 5.73 3.83
CA VAL A 36 -15.26 6.33 2.55
C VAL A 36 -14.60 5.26 1.70
N ASP A 37 -14.99 5.16 0.42
CA ASP A 37 -14.32 4.27 -0.54
C ASP A 37 -12.97 4.85 -0.97
N MET A 38 -11.98 4.71 -0.09
CA MET A 38 -10.59 5.13 -0.30
C MET A 38 -9.94 4.34 -1.43
N ALA A 39 -10.34 3.06 -1.59
CA ALA A 39 -9.81 2.20 -2.65
C ALA A 39 -10.15 2.75 -4.04
N ARG A 40 -11.36 3.26 -4.23
CA ARG A 40 -11.77 3.89 -5.50
C ARG A 40 -10.91 5.10 -5.84
N ALA A 41 -10.60 5.94 -4.86
CA ALA A 41 -9.73 7.11 -5.03
C ALA A 41 -8.30 6.68 -5.41
N ALA A 42 -7.70 5.76 -4.66
CA ALA A 42 -6.37 5.21 -4.93
C ALA A 42 -6.28 4.56 -6.32
N ILE A 43 -7.26 3.70 -6.69
CA ILE A 43 -7.32 3.04 -8.01
C ILE A 43 -7.39 4.07 -9.14
N SER A 44 -8.21 5.12 -8.97
CA SER A 44 -8.33 6.19 -9.96
C SER A 44 -7.00 6.90 -10.17
N ALA A 45 -6.27 7.22 -9.10
CA ALA A 45 -4.95 7.86 -9.16
C ALA A 45 -3.90 6.95 -9.84
N ILE A 46 -3.82 5.66 -9.44
CA ILE A 46 -2.90 4.70 -10.05
C ILE A 46 -3.13 4.58 -11.56
N LYS A 47 -4.39 4.45 -11.99
CA LYS A 47 -4.73 4.29 -13.41
C LYS A 47 -4.42 5.51 -14.28
N LYS A 48 -4.36 6.70 -13.70
CA LYS A 48 -3.96 7.92 -14.41
C LYS A 48 -2.46 7.97 -14.65
N GLU A 49 -1.67 7.41 -13.72
CA GLU A 49 -0.22 7.55 -13.70
C GLU A 49 0.53 6.30 -14.18
N SER A 50 -0.16 5.17 -14.30
CA SER A 50 0.48 3.91 -14.67
C SER A 50 -0.47 2.94 -15.37
N SER A 51 0.13 1.95 -16.05
CA SER A 51 -0.57 0.81 -16.64
C SER A 51 -0.58 -0.42 -15.71
N ALA A 52 -0.36 -0.24 -14.40
CA ALA A 52 -0.34 -1.36 -13.46
C ALA A 52 -1.68 -2.13 -13.45
N GLU A 53 -1.58 -3.44 -13.37
CA GLU A 53 -2.72 -4.29 -13.01
C GLU A 53 -3.04 -4.08 -11.52
N ILE A 54 -4.31 -3.86 -11.19
CA ILE A 54 -4.73 -3.61 -9.81
C ILE A 54 -5.56 -4.79 -9.32
N ILE A 55 -5.17 -5.34 -8.16
CA ILE A 55 -5.87 -6.42 -7.50
C ILE A 55 -6.37 -5.92 -6.15
N ARG A 56 -7.68 -5.98 -5.91
CA ARG A 56 -8.32 -5.55 -4.67
C ARG A 56 -8.71 -6.76 -3.83
N TYR A 57 -8.43 -6.68 -2.53
CA TYR A 57 -8.82 -7.67 -1.53
C TYR A 57 -9.45 -6.95 -0.33
N THR A 58 -10.76 -7.10 -0.16
CA THR A 58 -11.51 -6.43 0.91
C THR A 58 -11.73 -7.41 2.07
N VAL A 59 -11.47 -6.95 3.30
CA VAL A 59 -11.61 -7.72 4.54
C VAL A 59 -12.59 -7.06 5.52
N PRO A 60 -13.19 -7.81 6.46
CA PRO A 60 -14.16 -7.24 7.39
C PRO A 60 -13.54 -6.35 8.46
N GLY A 61 -12.30 -6.60 8.88
CA GLY A 61 -11.67 -5.94 10.03
C GLY A 61 -10.28 -5.40 9.72
N ILE A 62 -9.89 -4.34 10.45
CA ILE A 62 -8.57 -3.71 10.26
C ILE A 62 -7.43 -4.69 10.58
N LYS A 63 -7.62 -5.59 11.54
CA LYS A 63 -6.62 -6.60 11.93
C LYS A 63 -6.44 -7.71 10.89
N ASP A 64 -7.34 -7.82 9.91
CA ASP A 64 -7.21 -8.78 8.80
C ASP A 64 -6.36 -8.23 7.65
N LEU A 65 -6.11 -6.91 7.61
CA LEU A 65 -5.29 -6.26 6.58
C LEU A 65 -3.88 -6.84 6.42
N PRO A 66 -3.16 -7.20 7.49
CA PRO A 66 -1.82 -7.80 7.34
C PRO A 66 -1.83 -9.11 6.54
N VAL A 67 -2.82 -9.97 6.77
CA VAL A 67 -2.96 -11.23 6.03
C VAL A 67 -3.39 -10.96 4.59
N ALA A 68 -4.34 -10.05 4.36
CA ALA A 68 -4.76 -9.65 3.02
C ALA A 68 -3.59 -9.08 2.21
N ALA A 69 -2.82 -8.18 2.80
CA ALA A 69 -1.64 -7.58 2.17
C ALA A 69 -0.57 -8.64 1.84
N LYS A 70 -0.30 -9.56 2.78
CA LYS A 70 0.66 -10.66 2.55
C LYS A 70 0.22 -11.56 1.41
N LYS A 71 -1.07 -11.93 1.34
CA LYS A 71 -1.61 -12.73 0.22
C LYS A 71 -1.47 -12.01 -1.12
N LEU A 72 -1.80 -10.73 -1.18
CA LEU A 72 -1.60 -9.93 -2.39
C LEU A 72 -0.14 -9.92 -2.85
N LEU A 73 0.82 -9.88 -1.93
CA LEU A 73 2.25 -9.91 -2.25
C LEU A 73 2.73 -11.29 -2.69
N GLU A 74 2.32 -12.37 -2.02
CA GLU A 74 2.85 -13.72 -2.23
C GLU A 74 2.04 -14.52 -3.25
N GLU A 75 0.70 -14.54 -3.11
CA GLU A 75 -0.17 -15.35 -3.96
C GLU A 75 -0.49 -14.65 -5.27
N GLU A 76 -0.84 -13.34 -5.20
CA GLU A 76 -1.16 -12.51 -6.37
C GLU A 76 0.07 -11.85 -7.00
N ARG A 77 1.24 -11.96 -6.37
CA ARG A 77 2.53 -11.43 -6.85
C ARG A 77 2.50 -9.92 -7.12
N CYS A 78 1.80 -9.16 -6.28
CA CYS A 78 1.88 -7.72 -6.33
C CYS A 78 3.29 -7.24 -5.95
N GLU A 79 3.82 -6.24 -6.64
CA GLU A 79 5.11 -5.62 -6.28
C GLU A 79 5.01 -4.75 -5.04
N ILE A 80 3.83 -4.17 -4.80
CA ILE A 80 3.52 -3.30 -3.68
C ILE A 80 2.05 -3.45 -3.32
N VAL A 81 1.70 -3.20 -2.05
CA VAL A 81 0.32 -3.17 -1.59
C VAL A 81 0.03 -1.85 -0.89
N MET A 82 -1.16 -1.31 -1.09
CA MET A 82 -1.73 -0.27 -0.23
C MET A 82 -2.73 -0.91 0.73
N ALA A 83 -2.57 -0.65 2.02
CA ALA A 83 -3.49 -1.10 3.07
C ALA A 83 -4.32 0.10 3.55
N LEU A 84 -5.60 0.09 3.25
CA LEU A 84 -6.52 1.20 3.47
C LEU A 84 -7.46 0.89 4.62
N GLY A 85 -7.54 1.79 5.61
CA GLY A 85 -8.41 1.64 6.76
C GLY A 85 -8.97 2.97 7.25
N MET A 86 -10.14 2.91 7.88
CA MET A 86 -10.76 4.06 8.51
C MET A 86 -11.17 3.70 9.95
N PRO A 87 -10.19 3.61 10.87
CA PRO A 87 -10.49 3.26 12.25
C PRO A 87 -11.27 4.37 12.95
N GLY A 88 -12.12 3.97 13.90
CA GLY A 88 -12.89 4.91 14.72
C GLY A 88 -12.03 5.76 15.62
N ALA A 89 -12.70 6.73 16.30
CA ALA A 89 -12.06 7.71 17.18
C ALA A 89 -11.72 7.16 18.57
N ALA A 90 -12.34 6.04 18.99
CA ALA A 90 -12.15 5.52 20.33
C ALA A 90 -10.74 4.96 20.55
N ASP A 91 -10.22 5.01 21.77
CA ASP A 91 -8.88 4.48 22.10
C ASP A 91 -8.73 3.02 21.71
N LYS A 92 -9.79 2.21 21.84
CA LYS A 92 -9.81 0.82 21.41
C LYS A 92 -9.57 0.71 19.89
N ASP A 93 -10.16 1.58 19.08
CA ASP A 93 -10.00 1.57 17.62
C ASP A 93 -8.59 2.00 17.24
N LYS A 94 -8.03 2.98 17.92
CA LYS A 94 -6.63 3.41 17.76
C LYS A 94 -5.65 2.29 18.13
N MET A 95 -5.94 1.54 19.19
CA MET A 95 -5.15 0.36 19.54
C MET A 95 -5.24 -0.73 18.47
N CYS A 96 -6.43 -1.04 17.98
CA CYS A 96 -6.62 -2.01 16.88
C CYS A 96 -5.86 -1.57 15.60
N ALA A 97 -5.87 -0.28 15.29
CA ALA A 97 -5.10 0.27 14.18
C ALA A 97 -3.59 0.08 14.38
N HIS A 98 -3.08 0.39 15.57
CA HIS A 98 -1.66 0.20 15.90
C HIS A 98 -1.23 -1.28 15.82
N GLU A 99 -2.05 -2.21 16.29
CA GLU A 99 -1.80 -3.65 16.15
C GLU A 99 -1.78 -4.08 14.68
N ALA A 100 -2.70 -3.56 13.86
CA ALA A 100 -2.73 -3.79 12.42
C ALA A 100 -1.48 -3.23 11.73
N SER A 101 -1.03 -2.02 12.08
CA SER A 101 0.20 -1.40 11.60
C SER A 101 1.42 -2.28 11.91
N THR A 102 1.50 -2.80 13.14
CA THR A 102 2.56 -3.74 13.53
C THR A 102 2.55 -5.01 12.67
N GLY A 103 1.36 -5.56 12.40
CA GLY A 103 1.20 -6.71 11.52
C GLY A 103 1.59 -6.42 10.07
N LEU A 104 1.25 -5.22 9.56
CA LEU A 104 1.66 -4.78 8.22
C LEU A 104 3.18 -4.63 8.10
N ILE A 105 3.85 -4.07 9.10
CA ILE A 105 5.32 -3.99 9.17
C ILE A 105 5.92 -5.39 9.14
N ALA A 106 5.38 -6.32 9.94
CA ALA A 106 5.84 -7.71 9.93
C ALA A 106 5.68 -8.35 8.54
N ALA A 107 4.53 -8.14 7.87
CA ALA A 107 4.29 -8.64 6.52
C ALA A 107 5.29 -8.05 5.50
N GLN A 108 5.62 -6.76 5.59
CA GLN A 108 6.66 -6.12 4.76
C GLN A 108 8.02 -6.80 4.92
N LEU A 109 8.45 -7.01 6.16
CA LEU A 109 9.74 -7.62 6.45
C LEU A 109 9.80 -9.08 5.99
N LEU A 110 8.72 -9.85 6.18
CA LEU A 110 8.64 -11.25 5.76
C LEU A 110 8.65 -11.41 4.24
N THR A 111 8.07 -10.47 3.51
CA THR A 111 7.95 -10.54 2.04
C THR A 111 9.03 -9.76 1.32
N ASN A 112 9.81 -8.94 2.03
CA ASN A 112 10.77 -7.97 1.48
C ASN A 112 10.15 -7.08 0.40
N ARG A 113 8.90 -6.63 0.62
CA ARG A 113 8.13 -5.76 -0.29
C ARG A 113 7.38 -4.69 0.51
N HIS A 114 7.19 -3.54 -0.10
CA HIS A 114 6.52 -2.42 0.55
C HIS A 114 5.01 -2.64 0.68
N ILE A 115 4.49 -2.27 1.84
CA ILE A 115 3.06 -2.07 2.08
C ILE A 115 2.89 -0.61 2.53
N ILE A 116 2.18 0.18 1.74
CA ILE A 116 1.85 1.55 2.12
C ILE A 116 0.57 1.51 2.94
N GLU A 117 0.69 1.81 4.22
CA GLU A 117 -0.46 1.98 5.10
C GLU A 117 -1.08 3.36 4.89
N VAL A 118 -2.40 3.39 4.77
CA VAL A 118 -3.20 4.62 4.67
C VAL A 118 -4.38 4.50 5.61
N PHE A 119 -4.15 4.84 6.88
CA PHE A 119 -5.20 4.91 7.87
C PHE A 119 -5.64 6.35 8.05
N VAL A 120 -6.96 6.55 8.13
CA VAL A 120 -7.60 7.83 8.43
C VAL A 120 -8.55 7.61 9.58
N HIS A 121 -8.25 8.18 10.73
CA HIS A 121 -9.10 8.07 11.91
C HIS A 121 -10.32 8.99 11.80
N GLU A 122 -11.45 8.57 12.34
CA GLU A 122 -12.68 9.35 12.25
C GLU A 122 -12.62 10.71 12.97
N ASP A 123 -11.69 10.90 13.90
CA ASP A 123 -11.45 12.14 14.63
C ASP A 123 -10.40 13.06 13.98
N GLU A 124 -9.90 12.76 12.80
CA GLU A 124 -8.92 13.61 12.10
C GLU A 124 -9.54 14.83 11.41
N ALA A 125 -10.85 14.95 11.39
CA ALA A 125 -11.55 16.10 10.80
C ALA A 125 -12.79 16.48 11.64
N PRO A 126 -13.19 17.75 11.61
CA PRO A 126 -14.29 18.24 12.46
C PRO A 126 -15.67 17.80 12.01
N ASP A 127 -15.82 17.40 10.74
CA ASP A 127 -17.09 17.02 10.13
C ASP A 127 -16.90 15.94 9.05
N GLU A 128 -17.99 15.26 8.71
CA GLU A 128 -17.97 14.15 7.73
C GLU A 128 -17.54 14.56 6.30
N PRO A 129 -17.96 15.72 5.75
CA PRO A 129 -17.49 16.16 4.44
C PRO A 129 -15.97 16.38 4.40
N THR A 130 -15.43 17.03 5.42
CA THR A 130 -13.99 17.29 5.55
C THR A 130 -13.22 15.99 5.72
N LEU A 131 -13.72 15.06 6.55
CA LEU A 131 -13.14 13.75 6.74
C LEU A 131 -13.13 12.93 5.44
N ALA A 132 -14.23 12.95 4.71
CA ALA A 132 -14.33 12.25 3.43
C ALA A 132 -13.37 12.83 2.38
N HIS A 133 -13.19 14.16 2.36
CA HIS A 133 -12.21 14.81 1.49
C HIS A 133 -10.78 14.40 1.86
N LEU A 134 -10.44 14.48 3.16
CA LEU A 134 -9.13 14.08 3.68
C LEU A 134 -8.79 12.63 3.31
N ALA A 135 -9.74 11.70 3.53
CA ALA A 135 -9.54 10.30 3.25
C ALA A 135 -9.25 10.02 1.76
N ARG A 136 -10.03 10.64 0.85
CA ARG A 136 -9.79 10.50 -0.60
C ARG A 136 -8.45 11.09 -0.99
N ARG A 137 -8.14 12.32 -0.56
CA ARG A 137 -6.89 13.00 -0.88
C ARG A 137 -5.68 12.19 -0.41
N ARG A 138 -5.69 11.73 0.86
CA ARG A 138 -4.60 10.92 1.42
C ARG A 138 -4.42 9.62 0.63
N ALA A 139 -5.51 8.94 0.28
CA ALA A 139 -5.44 7.73 -0.54
C ALA A 139 -4.85 7.99 -1.94
N GLU A 140 -5.20 9.09 -2.59
CA GLU A 140 -4.64 9.51 -3.88
C GLU A 140 -3.15 9.83 -3.79
N GLU A 141 -2.73 10.62 -2.81
CA GLU A 141 -1.31 10.99 -2.61
C GLU A 141 -0.43 9.77 -2.33
N HIS A 142 -0.89 8.85 -1.49
CA HIS A 142 -0.19 7.60 -1.22
C HIS A 142 -0.18 6.65 -2.43
N ALA A 143 -1.22 6.67 -3.26
CA ALA A 143 -1.26 5.92 -4.51
C ALA A 143 -0.17 6.38 -5.49
N LEU A 144 0.07 7.70 -5.58
CA LEU A 144 1.19 8.25 -6.36
C LEU A 144 2.54 7.78 -5.82
N ASN A 145 2.68 7.67 -4.50
CA ASN A 145 3.91 7.14 -3.91
C ASN A 145 4.08 5.64 -4.20
N ALA A 146 2.99 4.86 -4.23
CA ALA A 146 3.06 3.47 -4.66
C ALA A 146 3.57 3.35 -6.10
N VAL A 147 3.07 4.18 -7.01
CA VAL A 147 3.56 4.24 -8.41
C VAL A 147 5.02 4.66 -8.45
N ARG A 148 5.41 5.70 -7.72
CA ARG A 148 6.81 6.16 -7.67
C ARG A 148 7.76 5.08 -7.19
N LEU A 149 7.43 4.37 -6.11
CA LEU A 149 8.27 3.32 -5.55
C LEU A 149 8.59 2.21 -6.56
N ILE A 150 7.67 1.85 -7.43
CA ILE A 150 7.85 0.72 -8.35
C ILE A 150 8.22 1.14 -9.79
N TYR A 151 7.90 2.36 -10.20
CA TYR A 151 8.18 2.83 -11.57
C TYR A 151 9.23 3.94 -11.64
N HIS A 152 9.31 4.80 -10.62
CA HIS A 152 10.10 6.04 -10.63
C HIS A 152 10.79 6.31 -9.29
N PRO A 153 11.56 5.35 -8.72
CA PRO A 153 12.19 5.51 -7.40
C PRO A 153 13.17 6.70 -7.36
N GLU A 154 13.78 7.06 -8.50
CA GLU A 154 14.64 8.23 -8.62
C GLU A 154 13.91 9.55 -8.33
N THR A 155 12.59 9.59 -8.51
CA THR A 155 11.78 10.76 -8.16
C THR A 155 11.72 10.96 -6.65
N LEU A 156 11.64 9.89 -5.87
CA LEU A 156 11.67 9.95 -4.41
C LEU A 156 13.03 10.46 -3.90
N VAL A 157 14.12 10.05 -4.54
CA VAL A 157 15.46 10.56 -4.22
C VAL A 157 15.53 12.08 -4.42
N ARG A 158 14.97 12.61 -5.52
CA ARG A 158 14.91 14.06 -5.77
C ARG A 158 14.04 14.83 -4.78
N LEU A 159 13.01 14.17 -4.20
CA LEU A 159 12.11 14.76 -3.22
C LEU A 159 12.63 14.66 -1.78
N ALA A 160 13.73 13.94 -1.57
CA ALA A 160 14.32 13.84 -0.23
C ALA A 160 14.77 15.24 0.26
N GLY A 161 14.40 15.58 1.47
CA GLY A 161 14.75 16.90 2.08
C GLY A 161 13.81 18.05 1.71
N THR A 162 12.82 17.85 0.84
CA THR A 162 11.88 18.92 0.46
C THR A 162 10.77 19.16 1.49
N GLY A 163 10.62 18.26 2.48
CA GLY A 163 9.55 18.33 3.48
C GLY A 163 8.17 17.98 2.95
N GLN A 164 8.10 17.25 1.81
CA GLN A 164 6.81 16.77 1.27
C GLN A 164 6.11 15.84 2.26
N ARG A 165 4.81 16.05 2.44
CA ARG A 165 3.94 15.24 3.32
C ARG A 165 2.75 14.71 2.54
N GLN A 166 2.15 13.61 3.03
CA GLN A 166 0.91 13.04 2.52
C GLN A 166 -0.23 13.31 3.50
N GLY A 167 -1.34 13.86 2.98
CA GLY A 167 -2.51 14.20 3.79
C GLY A 167 -2.39 15.48 4.61
N TYR A 168 -1.27 16.20 4.49
CA TYR A 168 -1.00 17.48 5.15
C TYR A 168 -0.34 18.43 4.17
N GLU A 169 -0.26 19.70 4.54
CA GLU A 169 0.52 20.66 3.78
C GLU A 169 2.02 20.36 3.90
N ASP A 170 2.77 20.58 2.83
CA ASP A 170 4.21 20.37 2.81
C ASP A 170 4.89 21.30 3.81
N ALA A 171 5.83 20.76 4.59
CA ALA A 171 6.56 21.53 5.58
C ALA A 171 7.62 22.46 4.96
N GLY A 172 8.03 22.17 3.72
CA GLY A 172 9.15 22.82 3.08
C GLY A 172 10.52 22.42 3.66
N PRO A 173 11.61 22.72 2.94
CA PRO A 173 12.97 22.49 3.43
C PRO A 173 13.31 23.44 4.57
N ILE A 174 14.17 23.01 5.51
CA ILE A 174 14.77 23.89 6.49
C ILE A 174 15.82 24.76 5.80
N GLU A 175 15.80 26.07 6.01
CA GLU A 175 16.78 26.98 5.44
C GLU A 175 18.22 26.55 5.77
N GLY A 176 19.08 26.53 4.76
CA GLY A 176 20.47 26.06 4.86
C GLY A 176 20.67 24.55 4.60
N SER A 177 19.61 23.75 4.48
CA SER A 177 19.72 22.32 4.16
C SER A 177 19.96 22.03 2.66
N LEU A 178 19.74 23.01 1.79
CA LEU A 178 20.00 22.93 0.34
C LEU A 178 21.46 23.24 0.00
N GLY A 179 22.39 22.89 0.86
CA GLY A 179 23.84 22.92 0.58
C GLY A 179 24.15 21.88 -0.50
N GLY A 180 24.40 22.36 -1.72
CA GLY A 180 24.64 21.64 -2.94
C GLY A 180 25.29 20.27 -2.82
N TYR A 181 24.56 19.23 -3.16
CA TYR A 181 25.15 18.05 -3.74
C TYR A 181 25.54 18.39 -5.20
N SER A 182 26.70 19.02 -5.36
CA SER A 182 27.39 19.03 -6.65
C SER A 182 27.97 17.63 -6.81
N GLY A 183 27.28 16.79 -7.60
CA GLY A 183 27.76 15.46 -7.93
C GLY A 183 29.15 15.53 -8.60
N HIS A 184 30.05 14.72 -8.12
CA HIS A 184 31.22 14.26 -8.84
C HIS A 184 30.92 12.85 -9.39
#